data_52b1dccd7fa70405d665994614b14de7
#
_entry.id   52b1dccd7fa70405d665994614b14de7
#
_cell.length_a   1.000
_cell.length_b   1.000
_cell.length_c   1.000
_cell.angle_alpha   90.00
_cell.angle_beta   90.00
_cell.angle_gamma   90.00
#
_symmetry.space_group_name_H-M   'P 1'
#
loop_
_entity.id
_entity.type
_entity.pdbx_description
1 polymer ?
#
loop_
_entity_poly.entity_id
_entity_poly.type
_entity_poly.pdbx_seq_one_letter_code
_entity_poly.pdbx_strand_id
1 'polypeptide(L)'
;MRPYTYLPLLPESIRLLRLKPHEDRDAPLQCELFHYPLKDDRRGAHLYEALSYYWGAPDKSQKVFTDQGYLDITASLHAAPARLRDPFFERIIWADAICINQEDTDEKGHQVQRMAEIYARATRVVVWLEDAAGDRQRDNESEDVSYRALQTIGLAAKGSLTGRLRNKEDGEAVVKLLRRNWFSRNWVLQEVAASRNVLIMCHATEIDGYAFCQGLSVLDLSALDYITQTRVRSAAYLIKSAVLRPKRALHTNGGFSLRIRTLGELTDLYHTQNATDRRDKIYALLGMSTDAPSELVPDYRISWQSLFSRLMRSFLSEEASISTWESHETALIRTKGRILGTIESVLIENPWADVQRVKAALPAGEGGYWTIQASAKPVQKGDIICLLQGATQPTIIRAYDDYCLVIVMAVDAKSPIEYSNPPDAYLGVTRSEVNLLLVWDWAASHGNSGTEKTLSDFLQGQAIDYAGSEEGFRLREVGLLFLDMGQHTMAISRFYSAIAAHEKASKLNCADALLAMDHLIWAYRERNEPRDDKRIEAVQELANIGRGSYDNAAEGQIIRLASILDTYAMEVFLRAQGDHVEITENILVAAASNIYCGKDMFSP
;
A
#
# COMPACT_ATOMS: atom_id res chain seq x y z
N MET A 1 -16.73 -24.27 37.35
CA MET A 1 -17.12 -24.42 35.92
C MET A 1 -15.89 -24.82 35.11
N ARG A 2 -16.03 -25.63 34.05
CA ARG A 2 -14.97 -26.02 33.12
C ARG A 2 -14.89 -25.04 31.95
N PRO A 3 -13.77 -24.98 31.22
CA PRO A 3 -13.71 -24.26 29.95
C PRO A 3 -14.79 -24.76 28.99
N TYR A 4 -15.34 -23.84 28.18
CA TYR A 4 -16.29 -24.16 27.14
C TYR A 4 -15.63 -24.99 26.04
N THR A 5 -16.34 -26.00 25.53
CA THR A 5 -15.86 -26.82 24.42
C THR A 5 -16.74 -26.54 23.19
N TYR A 6 -16.13 -26.08 22.11
CA TYR A 6 -16.84 -25.82 20.86
C TYR A 6 -17.34 -27.12 20.23
N LEU A 7 -18.64 -27.15 19.91
CA LEU A 7 -19.20 -28.20 19.08
C LEU A 7 -18.95 -27.88 17.60
N PRO A 8 -18.73 -28.89 16.73
CA PRO A 8 -18.58 -28.68 15.30
C PRO A 8 -19.75 -27.90 14.72
N LEU A 9 -19.48 -26.93 13.83
CA LEU A 9 -20.53 -26.17 13.16
C LEU A 9 -21.32 -27.05 12.19
N LEU A 10 -22.64 -26.86 12.20
CA LEU A 10 -23.49 -27.44 11.17
C LEU A 10 -23.19 -26.78 9.81
N PRO A 11 -23.33 -27.51 8.69
CA PRO A 11 -23.16 -26.95 7.36
C PRO A 11 -23.99 -25.67 7.18
N GLU A 12 -23.42 -24.67 6.52
CA GLU A 12 -24.07 -23.37 6.24
C GLU A 12 -24.57 -22.61 7.48
N SER A 13 -24.01 -22.91 8.66
CA SER A 13 -24.38 -22.25 9.92
C SER A 13 -23.23 -21.39 10.46
N ILE A 14 -23.60 -20.46 11.33
CA ILE A 14 -22.71 -19.69 12.19
C ILE A 14 -23.09 -19.95 13.66
N ARG A 15 -22.23 -19.58 14.59
CA ARG A 15 -22.64 -19.46 16.01
C ARG A 15 -23.07 -18.04 16.28
N LEU A 16 -24.07 -17.89 17.11
CA LEU A 16 -24.50 -16.61 17.69
C LEU A 16 -24.42 -16.68 19.20
N LEU A 17 -24.15 -15.52 19.78
CA LEU A 17 -24.14 -15.29 21.21
C LEU A 17 -25.47 -14.67 21.62
N ARG A 18 -26.23 -15.36 22.49
CA ARG A 18 -27.39 -14.79 23.17
C ARG A 18 -26.94 -14.26 24.51
N LEU A 19 -26.82 -12.93 24.63
CA LEU A 19 -26.44 -12.25 25.85
C LEU A 19 -27.64 -12.15 26.80
N LYS A 20 -27.52 -12.72 27.99
CA LYS A 20 -28.60 -12.69 28.99
C LYS A 20 -28.73 -11.32 29.64
N PRO A 21 -29.96 -10.83 29.90
CA PRO A 21 -30.18 -9.57 30.56
C PRO A 21 -29.75 -9.60 32.03
N HIS A 22 -29.39 -8.45 32.58
CA HIS A 22 -29.13 -8.29 34.00
C HIS A 22 -29.25 -6.82 34.40
N GLU A 23 -29.92 -6.52 35.52
CA GLU A 23 -30.10 -5.14 36.01
C GLU A 23 -28.78 -4.53 36.49
N ASP A 24 -27.97 -5.32 37.16
CA ASP A 24 -26.63 -4.90 37.57
C ASP A 24 -25.65 -5.05 36.40
N ARG A 25 -25.04 -3.91 36.01
CA ARG A 25 -24.06 -3.87 34.92
C ARG A 25 -22.74 -4.52 35.26
N ASP A 26 -22.39 -4.59 36.56
CA ASP A 26 -21.13 -5.17 37.01
C ASP A 26 -21.24 -6.69 37.24
N ALA A 27 -22.45 -7.25 37.15
CA ALA A 27 -22.64 -8.69 37.25
C ALA A 27 -21.89 -9.43 36.13
N PRO A 28 -21.38 -10.66 36.38
CA PRO A 28 -20.70 -11.46 35.38
C PRO A 28 -21.53 -11.64 34.12
N LEU A 29 -20.88 -11.56 32.95
CA LEU A 29 -21.55 -11.76 31.66
C LEU A 29 -21.97 -13.22 31.53
N GLN A 30 -23.26 -13.42 31.27
CA GLN A 30 -23.85 -14.71 31.00
C GLN A 30 -24.41 -14.75 29.58
N CYS A 31 -24.15 -15.83 28.87
CA CYS A 31 -24.63 -16.01 27.51
C CYS A 31 -24.94 -17.45 27.16
N GLU A 32 -25.54 -17.65 26.02
CA GLU A 32 -25.74 -18.95 25.38
C GLU A 32 -25.14 -18.88 23.98
N LEU A 33 -24.34 -19.88 23.60
CA LEU A 33 -23.88 -20.06 22.24
C LEU A 33 -24.76 -21.10 21.53
N PHE A 34 -25.29 -20.70 20.37
CA PHE A 34 -26.19 -21.58 19.61
C PHE A 34 -25.88 -21.51 18.10
N HIS A 35 -26.20 -22.61 17.40
CA HIS A 35 -26.03 -22.66 15.95
C HIS A 35 -27.19 -21.94 15.27
N TYR A 36 -26.85 -21.15 14.26
CA TYR A 36 -27.78 -20.36 13.48
C TYR A 36 -27.54 -20.58 11.98
N PRO A 37 -28.53 -21.15 11.23
CA PRO A 37 -28.39 -21.32 9.79
C PRO A 37 -28.39 -19.95 9.11
N LEU A 38 -27.34 -19.66 8.37
CA LEU A 38 -27.22 -18.41 7.60
C LEU A 38 -27.95 -18.54 6.25
N LYS A 39 -28.70 -19.64 6.02
CA LYS A 39 -29.52 -19.84 4.82
C LYS A 39 -30.71 -18.93 4.84
N ASP A 40 -30.84 -18.30 3.72
CA ASP A 40 -31.97 -17.81 3.10
C ASP A 40 -32.24 -16.37 2.96
N ASP A 41 -32.47 -16.19 1.93
CA ASP A 41 -32.72 -15.33 0.84
C ASP A 41 -34.08 -14.61 0.83
N ARG A 42 -35.06 -15.01 1.57
CA ARG A 42 -36.41 -14.46 1.45
C ARG A 42 -36.81 -13.45 2.52
N ARG A 43 -36.10 -13.37 3.65
CA ARG A 43 -36.54 -12.58 4.82
C ARG A 43 -35.75 -11.30 5.10
N GLY A 44 -34.81 -10.92 4.27
CA GLY A 44 -34.08 -9.65 4.46
C GLY A 44 -32.99 -9.70 5.54
N ALA A 45 -33.10 -8.94 6.64
CA ALA A 45 -32.13 -8.94 7.73
C ALA A 45 -32.44 -10.04 8.76
N HIS A 46 -31.38 -10.68 9.26
CA HIS A 46 -31.48 -11.60 10.39
C HIS A 46 -31.51 -10.81 11.70
N LEU A 47 -32.11 -11.41 12.77
CA LEU A 47 -32.30 -10.74 14.05
C LEU A 47 -31.04 -10.85 14.95
N TYR A 48 -29.87 -10.45 14.45
CA TYR A 48 -28.67 -10.33 15.26
C TYR A 48 -27.88 -9.06 14.91
N GLU A 49 -27.07 -8.61 15.84
CA GLU A 49 -26.13 -7.51 15.66
C GLU A 49 -24.73 -8.09 15.51
N ALA A 50 -23.90 -7.50 14.61
CA ALA A 50 -22.52 -7.89 14.48
C ALA A 50 -21.62 -6.85 15.16
N LEU A 51 -20.66 -7.33 15.96
CA LEU A 51 -19.75 -6.47 16.70
C LEU A 51 -18.47 -6.26 15.91
N SER A 52 -18.11 -4.98 15.70
CA SER A 52 -16.84 -4.53 15.12
C SER A 52 -16.03 -3.84 16.19
N TYR A 53 -14.89 -4.40 16.58
CA TYR A 53 -14.09 -3.88 17.70
C TYR A 53 -12.60 -4.14 17.48
N TYR A 54 -11.76 -3.48 18.25
CA TYR A 54 -10.32 -3.76 18.27
C TYR A 54 -10.03 -4.89 19.28
N TRP A 55 -9.38 -5.96 18.84
CA TRP A 55 -9.11 -7.13 19.69
C TRP A 55 -8.23 -6.82 20.91
N GLY A 56 -7.33 -5.82 20.78
CA GLY A 56 -6.41 -5.42 21.85
C GLY A 56 -5.27 -6.41 22.06
N ALA A 57 -4.72 -6.38 23.27
CA ALA A 57 -3.70 -7.33 23.70
C ALA A 57 -4.27 -8.76 23.73
N PRO A 58 -3.47 -9.79 23.41
CA PRO A 58 -3.93 -11.19 23.35
C PRO A 58 -4.26 -11.78 24.73
N ASP A 59 -4.04 -11.02 25.81
CA ASP A 59 -4.33 -11.47 27.16
C ASP A 59 -5.83 -11.66 27.39
N LYS A 60 -6.23 -12.90 27.64
CA LYS A 60 -7.61 -13.30 27.92
C LYS A 60 -7.88 -13.25 29.42
N SER A 61 -7.93 -12.06 29.99
CA SER A 61 -8.07 -11.82 31.44
C SER A 61 -9.51 -11.78 31.94
N GLN A 62 -10.50 -11.85 31.05
CA GLN A 62 -11.91 -11.76 31.41
C GLN A 62 -12.67 -13.05 31.04
N LYS A 63 -13.80 -13.27 31.68
CA LYS A 63 -14.62 -14.47 31.45
C LYS A 63 -16.05 -14.12 31.05
N VAL A 64 -16.56 -14.90 30.11
CA VAL A 64 -17.98 -14.96 29.79
C VAL A 64 -18.49 -16.35 30.15
N PHE A 65 -19.56 -16.41 30.90
CA PHE A 65 -20.13 -17.67 31.40
C PHE A 65 -21.25 -18.16 30.50
N THR A 66 -21.23 -19.45 30.20
CA THR A 66 -22.29 -20.15 29.45
C THR A 66 -22.90 -21.26 30.31
N ASP A 67 -24.00 -21.83 29.88
CA ASP A 67 -24.60 -22.99 30.57
C ASP A 67 -23.69 -24.22 30.50
N GLN A 68 -22.73 -24.28 29.56
CA GLN A 68 -21.84 -25.42 29.35
C GLN A 68 -20.42 -25.21 29.90
N GLY A 69 -20.07 -23.98 30.32
CA GLY A 69 -18.75 -23.65 30.81
C GLY A 69 -18.43 -22.15 30.76
N TYR A 70 -17.18 -21.78 30.63
CA TYR A 70 -16.77 -20.38 30.47
C TYR A 70 -15.81 -20.24 29.29
N LEU A 71 -15.81 -19.06 28.72
CA LEU A 71 -14.85 -18.62 27.69
C LEU A 71 -13.95 -17.54 28.27
N ASP A 72 -12.64 -17.70 28.10
CA ASP A 72 -11.68 -16.65 28.39
C ASP A 72 -11.61 -15.70 27.20
N ILE A 73 -11.85 -14.41 27.44
CA ILE A 73 -11.88 -13.36 26.41
C ILE A 73 -10.98 -12.18 26.80
N THR A 74 -10.64 -11.34 25.82
CA THR A 74 -9.89 -10.12 26.06
C THR A 74 -10.72 -9.08 26.80
N ALA A 75 -10.08 -8.18 27.52
CA ALA A 75 -10.77 -7.08 28.19
C ALA A 75 -11.51 -6.17 27.21
N SER A 76 -10.97 -5.96 26.01
CA SER A 76 -11.61 -5.21 24.93
C SER A 76 -12.92 -5.84 24.49
N LEU A 77 -12.93 -7.16 24.27
CA LEU A 77 -14.15 -7.87 23.91
C LEU A 77 -15.16 -7.90 25.05
N HIS A 78 -14.72 -7.97 26.32
CA HIS A 78 -15.62 -7.98 27.46
C HIS A 78 -16.38 -6.66 27.62
N ALA A 79 -15.72 -5.52 27.41
CA ALA A 79 -16.29 -4.19 27.60
C ALA A 79 -17.52 -3.94 26.69
N ALA A 80 -17.44 -4.36 25.43
CA ALA A 80 -18.53 -4.15 24.47
C ALA A 80 -19.83 -4.90 24.85
N PRO A 81 -19.87 -6.23 25.07
CA PRO A 81 -21.06 -6.92 25.54
C PRO A 81 -21.54 -6.45 26.91
N ALA A 82 -20.66 -6.09 27.84
CA ALA A 82 -21.05 -5.53 29.14
C ALA A 82 -21.84 -4.24 28.98
N ARG A 83 -21.40 -3.37 28.04
CA ARG A 83 -22.11 -2.13 27.72
C ARG A 83 -23.41 -2.39 26.95
N LEU A 84 -23.42 -3.38 26.06
CA LEU A 84 -24.58 -3.74 25.24
C LEU A 84 -25.66 -4.51 26.02
N ARG A 85 -25.32 -5.10 27.15
CA ARG A 85 -26.27 -5.87 27.97
C ARG A 85 -27.44 -4.99 28.42
N ASP A 86 -28.67 -5.45 28.07
CA ASP A 86 -29.89 -4.81 28.46
C ASP A 86 -30.33 -5.31 29.84
N PRO A 87 -31.00 -4.49 30.70
CA PRO A 87 -31.50 -4.93 31.97
C PRO A 87 -32.62 -6.00 31.86
N PHE A 88 -33.44 -5.98 30.78
CA PHE A 88 -34.67 -6.75 30.67
C PHE A 88 -34.73 -7.67 29.48
N PHE A 89 -34.01 -7.36 28.39
CA PHE A 89 -34.13 -8.11 27.13
C PHE A 89 -32.82 -8.80 26.75
N GLU A 90 -32.96 -9.99 26.19
CA GLU A 90 -31.83 -10.70 25.57
C GLU A 90 -31.38 -9.96 24.30
N ARG A 91 -30.07 -9.94 24.06
CA ARG A 91 -29.50 -9.46 22.78
C ARG A 91 -28.80 -10.60 22.08
N ILE A 92 -28.98 -10.68 20.78
CA ILE A 92 -28.32 -11.67 19.94
C ILE A 92 -27.19 -10.96 19.19
N ILE A 93 -25.97 -11.41 19.44
CA ILE A 93 -24.75 -10.76 18.94
C ILE A 93 -23.89 -11.79 18.20
N TRP A 94 -23.25 -11.36 17.14
CA TRP A 94 -22.14 -12.08 16.54
C TRP A 94 -20.85 -11.34 16.85
N ALA A 95 -19.87 -12.01 17.45
CA ALA A 95 -18.52 -11.52 17.72
C ALA A 95 -17.54 -12.60 17.28
N ASP A 96 -16.64 -12.25 16.37
CA ASP A 96 -15.69 -13.15 15.70
C ASP A 96 -14.89 -14.01 16.69
N ALA A 97 -14.32 -13.39 17.74
CA ALA A 97 -13.48 -14.09 18.70
C ALA A 97 -14.24 -15.10 19.62
N ILE A 98 -15.58 -15.00 19.71
CA ILE A 98 -16.41 -15.94 20.49
C ILE A 98 -17.15 -16.89 19.56
N CYS A 99 -17.69 -16.40 18.46
CA CYS A 99 -18.56 -17.17 17.56
C CYS A 99 -17.78 -18.11 16.64
N ILE A 100 -16.48 -17.86 16.43
CA ILE A 100 -15.56 -18.71 15.66
C ILE A 100 -14.65 -19.47 16.63
N ASN A 101 -14.49 -20.78 16.44
CA ASN A 101 -13.45 -21.52 17.13
C ASN A 101 -12.07 -21.12 16.56
N GLN A 102 -11.36 -20.28 17.28
CA GLN A 102 -10.07 -19.72 16.82
C GLN A 102 -8.94 -20.77 16.77
N GLU A 103 -9.11 -21.91 17.44
CA GLU A 103 -8.12 -22.99 17.47
C GLU A 103 -8.33 -24.01 16.35
N ASP A 104 -9.51 -24.05 15.75
CA ASP A 104 -9.82 -24.86 14.58
C ASP A 104 -9.57 -24.06 13.29
N THR A 105 -8.42 -24.32 12.65
CA THR A 105 -7.99 -23.60 11.45
C THR A 105 -8.92 -23.81 10.26
N ASP A 106 -9.59 -24.96 10.16
CA ASP A 106 -10.52 -25.25 9.07
C ASP A 106 -11.85 -24.50 9.28
N GLU A 107 -12.38 -24.52 10.50
CA GLU A 107 -13.55 -23.71 10.84
C GLU A 107 -13.26 -22.22 10.66
N LYS A 108 -12.10 -21.76 11.16
CA LYS A 108 -11.67 -20.36 11.02
C LYS A 108 -11.61 -19.95 9.55
N GLY A 109 -10.99 -20.74 8.70
CA GLY A 109 -10.90 -20.46 7.26
C GLY A 109 -12.29 -20.33 6.61
N HIS A 110 -13.19 -21.27 6.88
CA HIS A 110 -14.56 -21.25 6.35
C HIS A 110 -15.38 -20.06 6.86
N GLN A 111 -15.26 -19.72 8.15
CA GLN A 111 -16.02 -18.60 8.72
C GLN A 111 -15.48 -17.25 8.24
N VAL A 112 -14.15 -17.11 8.13
CA VAL A 112 -13.50 -15.92 7.59
C VAL A 112 -13.93 -15.66 6.15
N GLN A 113 -14.03 -16.70 5.32
CA GLN A 113 -14.54 -16.56 3.95
C GLN A 113 -15.97 -16.02 3.91
N ARG A 114 -16.76 -16.26 4.95
CA ARG A 114 -18.16 -15.82 5.06
C ARG A 114 -18.35 -14.50 5.82
N MET A 115 -17.29 -13.89 6.34
CA MET A 115 -17.42 -12.69 7.18
C MET A 115 -18.21 -11.57 6.49
N ALA A 116 -17.94 -11.28 5.21
CA ALA A 116 -18.71 -10.29 4.47
C ALA A 116 -20.22 -10.60 4.45
N GLU A 117 -20.59 -11.86 4.29
CA GLU A 117 -21.98 -12.32 4.32
C GLU A 117 -22.59 -12.16 5.72
N ILE A 118 -21.86 -12.54 6.76
CA ILE A 118 -22.29 -12.44 8.17
C ILE A 118 -22.60 -10.98 8.53
N TYR A 119 -21.68 -10.06 8.23
CA TYR A 119 -21.90 -8.64 8.50
C TYR A 119 -23.00 -8.03 7.62
N ALA A 120 -23.13 -8.46 6.37
CA ALA A 120 -24.19 -7.98 5.46
C ALA A 120 -25.60 -8.40 5.89
N ARG A 121 -25.72 -9.54 6.55
CA ARG A 121 -27.00 -10.10 7.02
C ARG A 121 -27.40 -9.61 8.42
N ALA A 122 -26.48 -9.07 9.20
CA ALA A 122 -26.78 -8.47 10.50
C ALA A 122 -27.79 -7.31 10.37
N THR A 123 -28.64 -7.11 11.37
CA THR A 123 -29.55 -5.95 11.42
C THR A 123 -28.78 -4.64 11.45
N ARG A 124 -27.66 -4.62 12.18
CA ARG A 124 -26.70 -3.52 12.23
C ARG A 124 -25.33 -4.03 12.67
N VAL A 125 -24.31 -3.25 12.36
CA VAL A 125 -22.96 -3.41 12.88
C VAL A 125 -22.76 -2.40 14.01
N VAL A 126 -22.39 -2.91 15.19
CA VAL A 126 -22.02 -2.08 16.33
C VAL A 126 -20.51 -1.92 16.32
N VAL A 127 -20.04 -0.73 16.05
CA VAL A 127 -18.62 -0.35 16.10
C VAL A 127 -18.30 0.10 17.53
N TRP A 128 -17.42 -0.64 18.19
CA TRP A 128 -16.93 -0.33 19.53
C TRP A 128 -15.54 0.32 19.44
N LEU A 129 -15.47 1.61 19.77
CA LEU A 129 -14.25 2.40 19.60
C LEU A 129 -13.36 2.45 20.86
N GLU A 130 -13.65 1.71 21.91
CA GLU A 130 -12.84 1.73 23.13
C GLU A 130 -11.61 0.83 23.00
N ASP A 131 -10.45 1.32 23.39
CA ASP A 131 -9.20 0.56 23.49
C ASP A 131 -9.01 0.07 24.93
N ALA A 132 -8.99 -1.25 25.13
CA ALA A 132 -9.14 -1.93 26.40
C ALA A 132 -7.86 -1.94 27.18
N ALA A 133 -7.00 -1.24 27.48
CA ALA A 133 -5.94 -1.58 28.45
C ALA A 133 -5.03 -0.45 28.98
N GLY A 134 -5.14 0.76 28.52
CA GLY A 134 -4.32 1.88 29.03
C GLY A 134 -5.04 2.82 30.01
N ASP A 135 -6.37 2.82 30.01
CA ASP A 135 -7.16 3.91 30.60
C ASP A 135 -7.87 3.57 31.93
N ARG A 136 -7.72 2.35 32.46
CA ARG A 136 -8.40 1.96 33.72
C ARG A 136 -8.00 2.79 34.94
N GLN A 137 -6.94 3.59 34.86
CA GLN A 137 -6.56 4.51 35.95
C GLN A 137 -7.14 5.92 35.81
N ARG A 138 -7.91 6.21 34.70
CA ARG A 138 -8.49 7.54 34.43
C ARG A 138 -9.90 7.44 33.82
N ASP A 139 -10.74 6.56 34.34
CA ASP A 139 -12.06 6.24 33.77
C ASP A 139 -12.93 7.47 33.44
N ASN A 140 -12.95 8.48 34.32
CA ASN A 140 -13.76 9.68 34.11
C ASN A 140 -13.23 10.62 33.01
N GLU A 141 -11.91 10.76 32.85
CA GLU A 141 -11.33 11.63 31.80
C GLU A 141 -11.50 11.04 30.41
N SER A 142 -11.40 9.72 30.26
CA SER A 142 -11.56 9.04 28.96
C SER A 142 -13.01 9.06 28.52
N GLU A 143 -13.97 8.88 29.41
CA GLU A 143 -15.39 8.97 29.11
C GLU A 143 -15.79 10.40 28.70
N ASP A 144 -15.32 11.43 29.39
CA ASP A 144 -15.56 12.83 29.04
C ASP A 144 -14.98 13.19 27.66
N VAL A 145 -13.77 12.74 27.36
CA VAL A 145 -13.14 12.94 26.03
C VAL A 145 -13.95 12.26 24.93
N SER A 146 -14.40 11.04 25.14
CA SER A 146 -15.18 10.28 24.16
C SER A 146 -16.55 10.89 23.92
N TYR A 147 -17.23 11.30 24.99
CA TYR A 147 -18.50 12.03 24.95
C TYR A 147 -18.35 13.32 24.17
N ARG A 148 -17.35 14.14 24.51
CA ARG A 148 -17.07 15.42 23.87
C ARG A 148 -16.77 15.26 22.39
N ALA A 149 -15.96 14.24 22.02
CA ALA A 149 -15.63 13.97 20.63
C ALA A 149 -16.88 13.60 19.80
N LEU A 150 -17.68 12.63 20.27
CA LEU A 150 -18.88 12.20 19.55
C LEU A 150 -19.97 13.28 19.51
N GLN A 151 -20.11 14.08 20.56
CA GLN A 151 -20.98 15.25 20.56
C GLN A 151 -20.54 16.31 19.54
N THR A 152 -19.25 16.61 19.48
CA THR A 152 -18.68 17.56 18.51
C THR A 152 -18.94 17.12 17.08
N ILE A 153 -18.67 15.83 16.78
CA ILE A 153 -18.96 15.24 15.47
C ILE A 153 -20.46 15.30 15.15
N GLY A 154 -21.33 14.99 16.12
CA GLY A 154 -22.78 15.05 15.96
C GLY A 154 -23.31 16.46 15.71
N LEU A 155 -22.76 17.47 16.38
CA LEU A 155 -23.09 18.88 16.14
C LEU A 155 -22.61 19.36 14.76
N ALA A 156 -21.42 18.91 14.34
CA ALA A 156 -20.90 19.17 12.99
C ALA A 156 -21.83 18.57 11.92
N ALA A 157 -22.30 17.34 12.11
CA ALA A 157 -23.24 16.67 11.20
C ALA A 157 -24.57 17.45 11.04
N LYS A 158 -25.03 18.12 12.10
CA LYS A 158 -26.25 18.93 12.10
C LYS A 158 -26.05 20.35 11.51
N GLY A 159 -24.85 20.67 11.01
CA GLY A 159 -24.52 22.00 10.53
C GLY A 159 -24.44 23.08 11.62
N SER A 160 -24.45 22.69 12.89
CA SER A 160 -24.37 23.59 14.03
C SER A 160 -22.96 24.09 14.32
N LEU A 161 -21.95 23.56 13.61
CA LEU A 161 -20.55 23.97 13.65
C LEU A 161 -20.14 24.40 12.23
N THR A 162 -19.91 25.69 12.03
CA THR A 162 -19.43 26.23 10.76
C THR A 162 -17.90 26.27 10.78
N GLY A 163 -17.24 25.25 10.24
CA GLY A 163 -15.83 25.24 9.83
C GLY A 163 -14.76 25.36 10.92
N ARG A 164 -15.05 25.90 12.09
CA ARG A 164 -14.14 25.99 13.25
C ARG A 164 -14.74 25.28 14.45
N LEU A 165 -13.95 24.43 15.06
CA LEU A 165 -14.24 23.80 16.35
C LEU A 165 -14.52 24.92 17.40
N ARG A 166 -15.48 24.67 18.31
CA ARG A 166 -15.88 25.66 19.32
C ARG A 166 -14.72 26.06 20.23
N ASN A 167 -13.86 25.12 20.54
CA ASN A 167 -12.66 25.33 21.33
C ASN A 167 -11.57 24.28 20.94
N LYS A 168 -10.36 24.50 21.46
CA LYS A 168 -9.21 23.62 21.21
C LYS A 168 -9.42 22.21 21.80
N GLU A 169 -10.08 22.12 22.94
CA GLU A 169 -10.32 20.86 23.65
C GLU A 169 -11.24 19.91 22.86
N ASP A 170 -12.27 20.43 22.17
CA ASP A 170 -13.15 19.65 21.32
C ASP A 170 -12.38 19.06 20.13
N GLY A 171 -11.44 19.82 19.57
CA GLY A 171 -10.55 19.37 18.51
C GLY A 171 -9.60 18.26 18.97
N GLU A 172 -8.99 18.45 20.12
CA GLU A 172 -8.10 17.44 20.72
C GLU A 172 -8.86 16.16 21.06
N ALA A 173 -10.11 16.27 21.55
CA ALA A 173 -10.97 15.11 21.80
C ALA A 173 -11.27 14.32 20.52
N VAL A 174 -11.64 15.02 19.43
CA VAL A 174 -11.88 14.37 18.13
C VAL A 174 -10.60 13.69 17.62
N VAL A 175 -9.45 14.37 17.66
CA VAL A 175 -8.17 13.80 17.24
C VAL A 175 -7.83 12.56 18.07
N LYS A 176 -8.03 12.58 19.38
CA LYS A 176 -7.79 11.44 20.27
C LYS A 176 -8.70 10.26 19.94
N LEU A 177 -9.98 10.50 19.65
CA LEU A 177 -10.92 9.46 19.22
C LEU A 177 -10.50 8.83 17.90
N LEU A 178 -10.11 9.63 16.90
CA LEU A 178 -9.76 9.16 15.56
C LEU A 178 -8.39 8.45 15.48
N ARG A 179 -7.54 8.60 16.49
CA ARG A 179 -6.28 7.84 16.63
C ARG A 179 -6.47 6.46 17.24
N ARG A 180 -7.67 6.06 17.62
CA ARG A 180 -7.93 4.74 18.19
C ARG A 180 -7.61 3.63 17.21
N ASN A 181 -7.12 2.52 17.74
CA ASN A 181 -6.60 1.39 16.97
C ASN A 181 -7.64 0.74 16.05
N TRP A 182 -8.93 0.88 16.34
CA TRP A 182 -10.01 0.40 15.48
C TRP A 182 -9.85 0.89 14.03
N PHE A 183 -9.53 2.17 13.80
CA PHE A 183 -9.37 2.73 12.46
C PHE A 183 -8.16 2.14 11.70
N SER A 184 -7.21 1.54 12.39
CA SER A 184 -6.02 0.93 11.78
C SER A 184 -6.21 -0.54 11.41
N ARG A 185 -7.22 -1.22 11.93
CA ARG A 185 -7.44 -2.65 11.73
C ARG A 185 -8.00 -2.95 10.35
N ASN A 186 -7.42 -3.92 9.64
CA ASN A 186 -7.82 -4.22 8.26
C ASN A 186 -9.25 -4.79 8.16
N TRP A 187 -9.64 -5.68 9.07
CA TRP A 187 -10.95 -6.33 9.05
C TRP A 187 -12.12 -5.36 9.16
N VAL A 188 -11.96 -4.23 9.88
CA VAL A 188 -13.04 -3.25 10.05
C VAL A 188 -13.56 -2.70 8.73
N LEU A 189 -12.70 -2.67 7.69
CA LEU A 189 -13.10 -2.22 6.36
C LEU A 189 -14.23 -3.08 5.80
N GLN A 190 -14.05 -4.41 5.81
CA GLN A 190 -15.07 -5.34 5.34
C GLN A 190 -16.31 -5.34 6.26
N GLU A 191 -16.11 -5.24 7.58
CA GLU A 191 -17.17 -5.22 8.59
C GLU A 191 -18.15 -4.07 8.35
N VAL A 192 -17.64 -2.84 8.18
CA VAL A 192 -18.48 -1.67 7.91
C VAL A 192 -18.94 -1.58 6.47
N ALA A 193 -18.16 -2.06 5.51
CA ALA A 193 -18.55 -2.07 4.11
C ALA A 193 -19.74 -2.95 3.83
N ALA A 194 -19.84 -4.09 4.54
CA ALA A 194 -20.93 -5.04 4.44
C ALA A 194 -22.19 -4.60 5.18
N SER A 195 -22.08 -3.71 6.16
CA SER A 195 -23.16 -3.35 7.08
C SER A 195 -24.38 -2.75 6.37
N ARG A 196 -25.56 -2.97 6.97
CA ARG A 196 -26.80 -2.27 6.57
C ARG A 196 -26.91 -0.94 7.29
N ASN A 197 -26.66 -0.95 8.58
CA ASN A 197 -26.66 0.20 9.46
C ASN A 197 -25.46 0.08 10.40
N VAL A 198 -24.79 1.17 10.65
CA VAL A 198 -23.66 1.25 11.57
C VAL A 198 -24.05 2.10 12.77
N LEU A 199 -23.85 1.55 13.96
CA LEU A 199 -23.91 2.29 15.21
C LEU A 199 -22.50 2.41 15.76
N ILE A 200 -22.00 3.61 15.96
CA ILE A 200 -20.69 3.86 16.54
C ILE A 200 -20.88 4.15 18.02
N MET A 201 -20.18 3.40 18.86
CA MET A 201 -20.25 3.51 20.31
C MET A 201 -18.88 3.70 20.91
N CYS A 202 -18.81 4.53 21.92
CA CYS A 202 -17.66 4.71 22.77
C CYS A 202 -18.12 5.01 24.20
N HIS A 203 -17.77 4.16 25.15
CA HIS A 203 -18.31 4.19 26.51
C HIS A 203 -19.85 4.23 26.50
N ALA A 204 -20.45 5.23 27.15
CA ALA A 204 -21.91 5.41 27.22
C ALA A 204 -22.50 6.16 26.02
N THR A 205 -21.66 6.71 25.13
CA THR A 205 -22.11 7.59 24.05
C THR A 205 -22.17 6.82 22.73
N GLU A 206 -23.21 7.10 21.94
CA GLU A 206 -23.42 6.51 20.64
C GLU A 206 -23.79 7.54 19.58
N ILE A 207 -23.46 7.26 18.34
CA ILE A 207 -23.82 8.06 17.18
C ILE A 207 -24.12 7.15 15.98
N ASP A 208 -25.10 7.52 15.17
CA ASP A 208 -25.36 6.86 13.90
C ASP A 208 -24.13 7.01 12.97
N GLY A 209 -23.78 5.92 12.26
CA GLY A 209 -22.57 5.90 11.43
C GLY A 209 -22.62 6.89 10.28
N TYR A 210 -23.77 7.15 9.68
CA TYR A 210 -23.91 8.15 8.63
C TYR A 210 -23.72 9.56 9.19
N ALA A 211 -24.33 9.87 10.34
CA ALA A 211 -24.15 11.14 11.03
C ALA A 211 -22.67 11.35 11.44
N PHE A 212 -21.99 10.30 11.91
CA PHE A 212 -20.55 10.34 12.19
C PHE A 212 -19.75 10.75 10.95
N CYS A 213 -19.95 10.07 9.82
CA CYS A 213 -19.25 10.37 8.56
C CYS A 213 -19.58 11.80 8.05
N GLN A 214 -20.82 12.24 8.19
CA GLN A 214 -21.24 13.58 7.81
C GLN A 214 -20.54 14.64 8.67
N GLY A 215 -20.46 14.42 9.98
CA GLY A 215 -19.74 15.31 10.89
C GLY A 215 -18.25 15.40 10.58
N LEU A 216 -17.61 14.26 10.33
CA LEU A 216 -16.19 14.24 9.95
C LEU A 216 -15.92 14.99 8.65
N SER A 217 -16.84 14.96 7.68
CA SER A 217 -16.63 15.59 6.37
C SER A 217 -16.57 17.11 6.40
N VAL A 218 -17.00 17.73 7.49
CA VAL A 218 -16.98 19.20 7.68
C VAL A 218 -15.95 19.66 8.72
N LEU A 219 -15.31 18.73 9.42
CA LEU A 219 -14.27 19.03 10.40
C LEU A 219 -12.88 19.10 9.76
N ASP A 220 -12.05 20.00 10.24
CA ASP A 220 -10.63 20.05 9.87
C ASP A 220 -9.85 18.95 10.61
N LEU A 221 -9.30 18.00 9.86
CA LEU A 221 -8.50 16.90 10.36
C LEU A 221 -6.99 17.08 10.12
N SER A 222 -6.54 18.29 9.81
CA SER A 222 -5.11 18.59 9.53
C SER A 222 -4.17 18.27 10.69
N ALA A 223 -4.69 18.18 11.92
CA ALA A 223 -3.93 17.76 13.10
C ALA A 223 -3.60 16.25 13.17
N LEU A 224 -4.20 15.43 12.29
CA LEU A 224 -3.86 14.03 12.12
C LEU A 224 -2.74 13.87 11.07
N ASP A 225 -1.87 12.90 11.27
CA ASP A 225 -0.92 12.49 10.25
C ASP A 225 -1.62 11.89 9.02
N TYR A 226 -0.93 11.88 7.89
CA TYR A 226 -1.47 11.42 6.61
C TYR A 226 -2.07 10.00 6.67
N ILE A 227 -1.38 9.07 7.32
CA ILE A 227 -1.81 7.67 7.42
C ILE A 227 -3.11 7.57 8.22
N THR A 228 -3.18 8.24 9.38
CA THR A 228 -4.39 8.28 10.20
C THR A 228 -5.55 8.92 9.45
N GLN A 229 -5.32 10.04 8.75
CA GLN A 229 -6.34 10.67 7.90
C GLN A 229 -6.85 9.70 6.84
N THR A 230 -5.95 9.00 6.13
CA THR A 230 -6.32 8.03 5.08
C THR A 230 -7.17 6.90 5.66
N ARG A 231 -6.79 6.33 6.81
CA ARG A 231 -7.53 5.26 7.48
C ARG A 231 -8.94 5.69 7.91
N VAL A 232 -9.06 6.88 8.51
CA VAL A 232 -10.35 7.45 8.91
C VAL A 232 -11.24 7.71 7.70
N ARG A 233 -10.70 8.28 6.64
CA ARG A 233 -11.43 8.54 5.39
C ARG A 233 -11.90 7.25 4.72
N SER A 234 -11.06 6.22 4.68
CA SER A 234 -11.40 4.90 4.16
C SER A 234 -12.60 4.30 4.89
N ALA A 235 -12.55 4.25 6.22
CA ALA A 235 -13.66 3.75 7.03
C ALA A 235 -14.94 4.57 6.82
N ALA A 236 -14.84 5.91 6.86
CA ALA A 236 -15.96 6.81 6.66
C ALA A 236 -16.59 6.66 5.26
N TYR A 237 -15.78 6.54 4.20
CA TYR A 237 -16.26 6.28 2.85
C TYR A 237 -17.05 4.97 2.77
N LEU A 238 -16.52 3.90 3.36
CA LEU A 238 -17.17 2.58 3.36
C LEU A 238 -18.48 2.59 4.15
N ILE A 239 -18.53 3.23 5.31
CA ILE A 239 -19.74 3.41 6.12
C ILE A 239 -20.80 4.21 5.33
N LYS A 240 -20.43 5.37 4.80
CA LYS A 240 -21.35 6.27 4.07
C LYS A 240 -21.94 5.60 2.83
N SER A 241 -21.14 4.82 2.12
CA SER A 241 -21.55 4.14 0.88
C SER A 241 -22.31 2.84 1.15
N ALA A 242 -22.24 2.26 2.34
CA ALA A 242 -22.82 0.96 2.66
C ALA A 242 -24.35 0.92 2.47
N VAL A 243 -25.05 2.01 2.77
CA VAL A 243 -26.50 2.14 2.59
C VAL A 243 -26.92 2.02 1.12
N LEU A 244 -26.07 2.47 0.20
CA LEU A 244 -26.36 2.50 -1.23
C LEU A 244 -26.00 1.19 -1.95
N ARG A 245 -25.26 0.27 -1.30
CA ARG A 245 -24.81 -0.97 -1.93
C ARG A 245 -25.95 -1.98 -2.08
N PRO A 246 -25.99 -2.72 -3.20
CA PRO A 246 -26.93 -3.82 -3.39
C PRO A 246 -26.73 -4.88 -2.29
N LYS A 247 -27.79 -5.21 -1.56
CA LYS A 247 -27.74 -6.15 -0.42
C LYS A 247 -28.07 -7.59 -0.82
N ARG A 248 -28.16 -7.87 -2.11
CA ARG A 248 -28.38 -9.22 -2.62
C ARG A 248 -27.05 -9.88 -2.93
N ALA A 249 -26.81 -11.00 -2.30
CA ALA A 249 -25.73 -11.89 -2.64
C ALA A 249 -25.86 -12.29 -4.11
N LEU A 250 -24.92 -11.86 -4.93
CA LEU A 250 -24.68 -12.51 -6.20
C LEU A 250 -23.67 -13.62 -5.91
N HIS A 251 -24.18 -14.85 -5.76
CA HIS A 251 -23.32 -16.02 -5.72
C HIS A 251 -22.68 -16.16 -7.10
N THR A 252 -21.42 -15.75 -7.21
CA THR A 252 -20.54 -16.15 -8.32
C THR A 252 -19.80 -17.41 -7.89
N ASN A 253 -19.14 -18.09 -8.81
CA ASN A 253 -18.48 -19.39 -8.59
C ASN A 253 -17.45 -19.44 -7.44
N GLY A 254 -17.27 -18.36 -6.67
CA GLY A 254 -16.29 -18.24 -5.57
C GLY A 254 -16.85 -17.81 -4.21
N GLY A 255 -18.17 -17.64 -4.05
CA GLY A 255 -18.75 -17.23 -2.76
C GLY A 255 -19.41 -15.84 -2.76
N PHE A 256 -19.69 -15.33 -1.56
CA PHE A 256 -20.29 -14.01 -1.36
C PHE A 256 -19.27 -12.88 -1.53
N SER A 257 -19.56 -11.86 -2.33
CA SER A 257 -18.78 -10.63 -2.41
C SER A 257 -19.68 -9.40 -2.46
N LEU A 258 -19.21 -8.32 -1.83
CA LEU A 258 -19.83 -7.00 -1.85
C LEU A 258 -19.62 -6.28 -3.19
N ARG A 259 -18.70 -6.75 -4.03
CA ARG A 259 -18.37 -6.21 -5.35
C ARG A 259 -18.12 -4.70 -5.35
N ILE A 260 -17.24 -4.25 -4.47
CA ILE A 260 -16.96 -2.82 -4.30
C ILE A 260 -15.98 -2.35 -5.38
N ARG A 261 -14.84 -3.07 -5.54
CA ARG A 261 -13.75 -2.74 -6.47
C ARG A 261 -12.99 -3.99 -6.87
N THR A 262 -12.09 -3.88 -7.83
CA THR A 262 -11.13 -4.95 -8.14
C THR A 262 -10.17 -5.19 -6.96
N LEU A 263 -9.59 -6.39 -6.89
CA LEU A 263 -8.64 -6.72 -5.82
C LEU A 263 -7.40 -5.82 -5.87
N GLY A 264 -6.95 -5.47 -7.06
CA GLY A 264 -5.85 -4.52 -7.26
C GLY A 264 -6.14 -3.14 -6.65
N GLU A 265 -7.30 -2.55 -6.96
CA GLU A 265 -7.73 -1.27 -6.39
C GLU A 265 -7.87 -1.33 -4.86
N LEU A 266 -8.47 -2.42 -4.32
CA LEU A 266 -8.60 -2.59 -2.86
C LEU A 266 -7.25 -2.69 -2.18
N THR A 267 -6.31 -3.37 -2.80
CA THR A 267 -4.94 -3.48 -2.30
C THR A 267 -4.25 -2.13 -2.29
N ASP A 268 -4.33 -1.37 -3.37
CA ASP A 268 -3.75 -0.02 -3.47
C ASP A 268 -4.31 0.95 -2.42
N LEU A 269 -5.62 0.83 -2.11
CA LEU A 269 -6.28 1.66 -1.10
C LEU A 269 -5.89 1.28 0.33
N TYR A 270 -5.74 -0.01 0.63
CA TYR A 270 -5.81 -0.50 2.00
C TYR A 270 -4.59 -1.27 2.50
N HIS A 271 -3.55 -1.49 1.68
CA HIS A 271 -2.38 -2.30 2.07
C HIS A 271 -1.64 -1.76 3.31
N THR A 272 -1.78 -0.48 3.65
CA THR A 272 -1.19 0.13 4.86
C THR A 272 -1.98 -0.12 6.14
N GLN A 273 -3.12 -0.81 6.08
CA GLN A 273 -3.87 -1.19 7.27
C GLN A 273 -3.12 -2.27 8.07
N ASN A 274 -3.33 -2.27 9.37
CA ASN A 274 -2.68 -3.21 10.28
C ASN A 274 -3.48 -4.52 10.38
N ALA A 275 -2.75 -5.62 10.46
CA ALA A 275 -3.28 -6.93 10.77
C ALA A 275 -2.33 -7.66 11.72
N THR A 276 -2.86 -8.36 12.72
CA THR A 276 -2.06 -9.20 13.64
C THR A 276 -1.47 -10.39 12.89
N ASP A 277 -2.29 -11.06 12.09
CA ASP A 277 -1.84 -12.05 11.11
C ASP A 277 -1.72 -11.35 9.75
N ARG A 278 -0.53 -11.31 9.15
CA ARG A 278 -0.30 -10.63 7.87
C ARG A 278 -1.21 -11.12 6.75
N ARG A 279 -1.62 -12.39 6.78
CA ARG A 279 -2.51 -12.99 5.78
C ARG A 279 -3.87 -12.28 5.75
N ASP A 280 -4.29 -11.74 6.87
CA ASP A 280 -5.54 -10.97 6.98
C ASP A 280 -5.51 -9.68 6.14
N LYS A 281 -4.33 -9.12 5.83
CA LYS A 281 -4.21 -7.98 4.91
C LYS A 281 -4.79 -8.29 3.52
N ILE A 282 -4.75 -9.56 3.12
CA ILE A 282 -5.31 -10.02 1.84
C ILE A 282 -6.73 -10.56 2.07
N TYR A 283 -6.92 -11.44 3.05
CA TYR A 283 -8.19 -12.11 3.27
C TYR A 283 -9.34 -11.15 3.57
N ALA A 284 -9.10 -10.07 4.30
CA ALA A 284 -10.11 -9.05 4.58
C ALA A 284 -10.56 -8.27 3.33
N LEU A 285 -9.82 -8.31 2.22
CA LEU A 285 -10.19 -7.64 0.98
C LEU A 285 -11.03 -8.53 0.04
N LEU A 286 -10.90 -9.85 0.15
CA LEU A 286 -11.54 -10.79 -0.77
C LEU A 286 -13.06 -10.65 -0.80
N GLY A 287 -13.70 -10.50 0.36
CA GLY A 287 -15.15 -10.31 0.46
C GLY A 287 -15.66 -8.97 -0.10
N MET A 288 -14.77 -8.05 -0.44
CA MET A 288 -15.09 -6.76 -1.07
C MET A 288 -14.78 -6.74 -2.57
N SER A 289 -13.99 -7.70 -3.06
CA SER A 289 -13.50 -7.73 -4.43
C SER A 289 -14.56 -8.13 -5.46
N THR A 290 -14.44 -7.56 -6.67
CA THR A 290 -15.24 -7.92 -7.85
C THR A 290 -14.66 -9.10 -8.62
N ASP A 291 -13.35 -9.35 -8.49
CA ASP A 291 -12.52 -10.22 -9.32
C ASP A 291 -11.55 -11.09 -8.51
N ALA A 292 -11.84 -11.34 -7.23
CA ALA A 292 -10.98 -12.18 -6.40
C ALA A 292 -10.70 -13.53 -7.08
N PRO A 293 -9.41 -13.90 -7.27
CA PRO A 293 -9.05 -15.18 -7.87
C PRO A 293 -9.55 -16.35 -7.02
N SER A 294 -10.04 -17.40 -7.66
CA SER A 294 -10.56 -18.61 -6.99
C SER A 294 -9.51 -19.33 -6.13
N GLU A 295 -8.22 -19.10 -6.40
CA GLU A 295 -7.10 -19.69 -5.67
C GLU A 295 -6.74 -18.92 -4.38
N LEU A 296 -7.26 -17.70 -4.21
CA LEU A 296 -7.05 -16.89 -3.01
C LEU A 296 -8.16 -17.13 -2.00
N VAL A 297 -8.28 -18.36 -1.51
CA VAL A 297 -9.22 -18.72 -0.43
C VAL A 297 -8.53 -18.60 0.92
N PRO A 298 -9.19 -18.10 1.99
CA PRO A 298 -8.63 -18.07 3.32
C PRO A 298 -8.19 -19.45 3.80
N ASP A 299 -6.88 -19.64 3.91
CA ASP A 299 -6.23 -20.83 4.44
C ASP A 299 -5.07 -20.41 5.38
N TYR A 300 -5.29 -20.60 6.67
CA TYR A 300 -4.29 -20.23 7.70
C TYR A 300 -3.16 -21.24 7.85
N ARG A 301 -3.09 -22.27 7.01
CA ARG A 301 -1.97 -23.24 6.97
C ARG A 301 -0.85 -22.79 6.02
N ILE A 302 -1.15 -21.93 5.04
CA ILE A 302 -0.13 -21.43 4.12
C ILE A 302 0.67 -20.29 4.74
N SER A 303 1.93 -20.13 4.33
CA SER A 303 2.78 -19.03 4.78
C SER A 303 2.36 -17.68 4.17
N TRP A 304 2.70 -16.59 4.86
CA TRP A 304 2.54 -15.24 4.31
C TRP A 304 3.24 -15.08 2.97
N GLN A 305 4.50 -15.54 2.89
CA GLN A 305 5.29 -15.49 1.67
C GLN A 305 4.56 -16.13 0.48
N SER A 306 3.99 -17.33 0.69
CA SER A 306 3.26 -18.05 -0.35
C SER A 306 2.00 -17.32 -0.79
N LEU A 307 1.23 -16.81 0.18
CA LEU A 307 -0.01 -16.06 -0.10
C LEU A 307 0.30 -14.77 -0.85
N PHE A 308 1.30 -14.01 -0.38
CA PHE A 308 1.69 -12.74 -0.98
C PHE A 308 2.21 -12.93 -2.41
N SER A 309 3.00 -13.98 -2.63
CA SER A 309 3.45 -14.36 -3.98
C SER A 309 2.28 -14.71 -4.91
N ARG A 310 1.26 -15.44 -4.42
CA ARG A 310 0.05 -15.76 -5.20
C ARG A 310 -0.72 -14.50 -5.58
N LEU A 311 -0.87 -13.56 -4.64
CA LEU A 311 -1.51 -12.27 -4.92
C LEU A 311 -0.75 -11.50 -6.00
N MET A 312 0.60 -11.42 -5.93
CA MET A 312 1.40 -10.75 -6.95
C MET A 312 1.20 -11.37 -8.33
N ARG A 313 1.16 -12.70 -8.40
CA ARG A 313 0.94 -13.43 -9.66
C ARG A 313 -0.45 -13.21 -10.27
N SER A 314 -1.44 -12.81 -9.47
CA SER A 314 -2.77 -12.49 -10.02
C SER A 314 -2.81 -11.14 -10.76
N PHE A 315 -1.81 -10.29 -10.59
CA PHE A 315 -1.71 -8.99 -11.27
C PHE A 315 -0.75 -8.99 -12.46
N LEU A 316 0.15 -9.98 -12.53
CA LEU A 316 1.28 -10.02 -13.45
C LEU A 316 1.29 -11.30 -14.29
N SER A 317 2.02 -11.29 -15.40
CA SER A 317 2.24 -12.50 -16.20
C SER A 317 3.06 -13.55 -15.45
N GLU A 318 3.00 -14.79 -15.92
CA GLU A 318 3.83 -15.90 -15.40
C GLU A 318 5.33 -15.66 -15.62
N GLU A 319 5.70 -14.82 -16.58
CA GLU A 319 7.10 -14.49 -16.89
C GLU A 319 7.73 -13.52 -15.88
N ALA A 320 6.94 -12.85 -15.05
CA ALA A 320 7.44 -11.98 -14.02
C ALA A 320 8.14 -12.76 -12.90
N SER A 321 9.37 -12.38 -12.57
CA SER A 321 10.08 -12.93 -11.42
C SER A 321 9.67 -12.19 -10.15
N ILE A 322 9.10 -12.92 -9.19
CA ILE A 322 8.57 -12.35 -7.95
C ILE A 322 9.30 -12.97 -6.77
N SER A 323 9.89 -12.12 -5.92
CA SER A 323 10.50 -12.50 -4.65
C SER A 323 9.74 -11.86 -3.49
N THR A 324 9.31 -12.69 -2.55
CA THR A 324 8.61 -12.28 -1.33
C THR A 324 9.21 -13.00 -0.13
N TRP A 325 9.00 -12.49 1.08
CA TRP A 325 9.60 -13.04 2.31
C TRP A 325 8.56 -13.18 3.41
N GLU A 326 8.77 -14.15 4.30
CA GLU A 326 7.88 -14.38 5.44
C GLU A 326 7.94 -13.23 6.47
N SER A 327 9.11 -12.61 6.62
CA SER A 327 9.35 -11.55 7.62
C SER A 327 8.93 -10.16 7.18
N HIS A 328 8.70 -9.92 5.89
CA HIS A 328 8.49 -8.60 5.30
C HIS A 328 7.18 -8.52 4.51
N GLU A 329 6.63 -7.33 4.43
CA GLU A 329 5.46 -7.00 3.61
C GLU A 329 5.90 -6.31 2.30
N THR A 330 7.00 -6.76 1.73
CA THR A 330 7.61 -6.21 0.53
C THR A 330 7.72 -7.29 -0.54
N ALA A 331 7.38 -6.95 -1.77
CA ALA A 331 7.62 -7.78 -2.95
C ALA A 331 8.65 -7.10 -3.85
N LEU A 332 9.63 -7.88 -4.31
CA LEU A 332 10.56 -7.49 -5.36
C LEU A 332 10.11 -8.16 -6.65
N ILE A 333 9.88 -7.36 -7.70
CA ILE A 333 9.28 -7.82 -8.95
C ILE A 333 10.21 -7.42 -10.09
N ARG A 334 10.67 -8.39 -10.86
CA ARG A 334 11.37 -8.17 -12.13
C ARG A 334 10.43 -8.51 -13.27
N THR A 335 10.14 -7.54 -14.10
CA THR A 335 9.21 -7.69 -15.23
C THR A 335 9.59 -6.71 -16.33
N LYS A 336 8.98 -6.88 -17.49
CA LYS A 336 9.02 -5.88 -18.54
C LYS A 336 7.82 -4.97 -18.46
N GLY A 337 7.97 -3.76 -18.95
CA GLY A 337 6.87 -2.81 -19.01
C GLY A 337 7.04 -1.82 -20.16
N ARG A 338 5.93 -1.26 -20.59
CA ARG A 338 5.87 -0.19 -21.60
C ARG A 338 5.49 1.10 -20.91
N ILE A 339 6.26 2.17 -21.16
CA ILE A 339 5.98 3.48 -20.58
C ILE A 339 4.84 4.12 -21.37
N LEU A 340 3.79 4.52 -20.66
CA LEU A 340 2.64 5.20 -21.23
C LEU A 340 2.73 6.73 -21.08
N GLY A 341 3.35 7.23 -20.01
CA GLY A 341 3.47 8.65 -19.74
C GLY A 341 3.90 8.97 -18.31
N THR A 342 3.67 10.21 -17.89
CA THR A 342 4.00 10.70 -16.54
C THR A 342 2.87 11.52 -15.93
N ILE A 343 2.88 11.65 -14.62
CA ILE A 343 1.94 12.50 -13.88
C ILE A 343 2.46 13.95 -13.90
N GLU A 344 1.70 14.86 -14.50
CA GLU A 344 2.01 16.31 -14.51
C GLU A 344 1.57 17.02 -13.24
N SER A 345 0.39 16.65 -12.71
CA SER A 345 -0.17 17.25 -11.50
C SER A 345 -1.20 16.34 -10.85
N VAL A 346 -1.39 16.53 -9.54
CA VAL A 346 -2.40 15.82 -8.74
C VAL A 346 -3.38 16.86 -8.20
N LEU A 347 -4.68 16.62 -8.39
CA LEU A 347 -5.78 17.45 -7.91
C LEU A 347 -6.58 16.65 -6.90
N ILE A 348 -6.64 17.12 -5.66
CA ILE A 348 -7.48 16.55 -4.61
C ILE A 348 -8.72 17.43 -4.48
N GLU A 349 -9.76 17.13 -5.28
CA GLU A 349 -11.01 17.91 -5.27
C GLU A 349 -11.84 17.64 -4.01
N ASN A 350 -11.88 16.40 -3.57
CA ASN A 350 -12.59 15.99 -2.36
C ASN A 350 -11.73 15.00 -1.56
N PRO A 351 -11.15 15.44 -0.45
CA PRO A 351 -10.32 14.56 0.38
C PRO A 351 -11.11 13.42 1.06
N TRP A 352 -12.45 13.44 1.02
CA TRP A 352 -13.33 12.40 1.53
C TRP A 352 -13.80 11.41 0.45
N ALA A 353 -13.41 11.63 -0.80
CA ALA A 353 -13.60 10.65 -1.86
C ALA A 353 -12.48 9.60 -1.82
N ASP A 354 -12.80 8.38 -2.21
CA ASP A 354 -11.81 7.30 -2.41
C ASP A 354 -11.15 7.37 -3.79
N VAL A 355 -11.24 8.52 -4.43
CA VAL A 355 -10.67 8.82 -5.74
C VAL A 355 -9.89 10.13 -5.72
N GLN A 356 -8.90 10.20 -6.58
CA GLN A 356 -8.11 11.40 -6.84
C GLN A 356 -8.08 11.68 -8.34
N ARG A 357 -7.90 12.93 -8.71
CA ARG A 357 -7.78 13.34 -10.10
C ARG A 357 -6.35 13.69 -10.41
N VAL A 358 -5.79 13.10 -11.44
CA VAL A 358 -4.42 13.35 -11.88
C VAL A 358 -4.43 13.83 -13.33
N LYS A 359 -3.52 14.73 -13.67
CA LYS A 359 -3.26 15.10 -15.06
C LYS A 359 -2.09 14.27 -15.56
N ALA A 360 -2.34 13.46 -16.58
CA ALA A 360 -1.33 12.63 -17.20
C ALA A 360 -0.79 13.30 -18.48
N ALA A 361 0.51 13.30 -18.69
CA ALA A 361 1.17 13.62 -19.94
C ALA A 361 1.44 12.32 -20.70
N LEU A 362 0.82 12.15 -21.85
CA LEU A 362 1.03 11.03 -22.74
C LEU A 362 1.84 11.48 -23.97
N PRO A 363 2.71 10.63 -24.56
CA PRO A 363 3.62 11.03 -25.64
C PRO A 363 2.93 11.54 -26.90
N ALA A 364 1.74 11.07 -27.18
CA ALA A 364 0.97 11.44 -28.37
C ALA A 364 0.26 12.81 -28.26
N GLY A 365 0.51 13.58 -27.19
CA GLY A 365 -0.19 14.83 -26.95
C GLY A 365 -1.63 14.69 -26.46
N GLU A 366 -2.11 13.47 -26.30
CA GLU A 366 -3.46 13.13 -25.83
C GLU A 366 -3.52 13.06 -24.29
N GLY A 367 -2.63 13.76 -23.59
CA GLY A 367 -2.64 13.88 -22.13
C GLY A 367 -3.95 14.47 -21.62
N GLY A 368 -4.49 13.92 -20.54
CA GLY A 368 -5.78 14.32 -20.01
C GLY A 368 -5.90 14.10 -18.50
N TYR A 369 -7.04 14.47 -17.96
CA TYR A 369 -7.36 14.22 -16.58
C TYR A 369 -7.89 12.78 -16.40
N TRP A 370 -7.24 12.04 -15.52
CA TRP A 370 -7.69 10.73 -15.10
C TRP A 370 -8.27 10.81 -13.68
N THR A 371 -9.39 10.16 -13.47
CA THR A 371 -9.89 9.90 -12.12
C THR A 371 -9.47 8.50 -11.74
N ILE A 372 -8.62 8.37 -10.74
CA ILE A 372 -8.08 7.10 -10.28
C ILE A 372 -8.43 6.89 -8.81
N GLN A 373 -8.32 5.67 -8.31
CA GLN A 373 -8.48 5.40 -6.88
C GLN A 373 -7.47 6.21 -6.06
N ALA A 374 -7.87 6.63 -4.86
CA ALA A 374 -6.91 7.14 -3.89
C ALA A 374 -5.92 6.02 -3.55
N SER A 375 -4.64 6.34 -3.46
CA SER A 375 -3.63 5.37 -3.07
C SER A 375 -3.27 5.55 -1.59
N ALA A 376 -2.96 4.45 -0.91
CA ALA A 376 -2.39 4.51 0.43
C ALA A 376 -1.03 5.23 0.45
N LYS A 377 -0.36 5.29 -0.70
CA LYS A 377 0.82 6.12 -0.95
C LYS A 377 0.44 7.31 -1.85
N PRO A 378 0.86 8.55 -1.53
CA PRO A 378 0.49 9.70 -2.33
C PRO A 378 1.15 9.65 -3.71
N VAL A 379 0.33 9.77 -4.77
CA VAL A 379 0.81 10.00 -6.13
C VAL A 379 1.40 11.41 -6.20
N GLN A 380 2.49 11.58 -6.95
CA GLN A 380 3.22 12.84 -7.07
C GLN A 380 3.46 13.19 -8.53
N LYS A 381 3.74 14.48 -8.77
CA LYS A 381 4.24 14.94 -10.07
C LYS A 381 5.56 14.23 -10.39
N GLY A 382 5.68 13.74 -11.62
CA GLY A 382 6.86 13.00 -12.09
C GLY A 382 6.74 11.48 -11.94
N ASP A 383 5.72 10.97 -11.23
CA ASP A 383 5.46 9.53 -11.20
C ASP A 383 5.16 9.02 -12.62
N ILE A 384 5.60 7.82 -12.92
CA ILE A 384 5.59 7.22 -14.26
C ILE A 384 4.38 6.31 -14.37
N ILE A 385 3.67 6.42 -15.48
CA ILE A 385 2.57 5.53 -15.84
C ILE A 385 3.14 4.48 -16.80
N CYS A 386 3.04 3.21 -16.44
CA CYS A 386 3.49 2.11 -17.29
C CYS A 386 2.46 0.99 -17.36
N LEU A 387 2.51 0.18 -18.42
CA LEU A 387 1.76 -1.06 -18.56
C LEU A 387 2.75 -2.21 -18.41
N LEU A 388 2.61 -2.98 -17.34
CA LEU A 388 3.45 -4.14 -17.07
C LEU A 388 3.06 -5.31 -17.97
N GLN A 389 4.02 -6.16 -18.29
CA GLN A 389 3.80 -7.32 -19.15
C GLN A 389 2.75 -8.26 -18.53
N GLY A 390 1.70 -8.53 -19.29
CA GLY A 390 0.56 -9.36 -18.86
C GLY A 390 -0.47 -8.65 -17.97
N ALA A 391 -0.22 -7.42 -17.53
CA ALA A 391 -1.21 -6.64 -16.79
C ALA A 391 -2.27 -6.05 -17.74
N THR A 392 -3.51 -6.02 -17.28
CA THR A 392 -4.65 -5.44 -18.02
C THR A 392 -4.88 -3.96 -17.67
N GLN A 393 -4.27 -3.48 -16.59
CA GLN A 393 -4.42 -2.12 -16.09
C GLN A 393 -3.04 -1.46 -15.95
N PRO A 394 -2.94 -0.14 -16.18
CA PRO A 394 -1.70 0.59 -15.95
C PRO A 394 -1.26 0.55 -14.48
N THR A 395 0.05 0.66 -14.26
CA THR A 395 0.69 0.78 -12.96
C THR A 395 1.34 2.16 -12.85
N ILE A 396 1.26 2.80 -11.69
CA ILE A 396 2.01 4.04 -11.41
C ILE A 396 3.21 3.68 -10.55
N ILE A 397 4.39 4.06 -11.02
CA ILE A 397 5.66 3.80 -10.35
C ILE A 397 6.43 5.10 -10.14
N ARG A 398 7.30 5.13 -9.13
CA ARG A 398 8.26 6.21 -8.88
C ARG A 398 9.66 5.69 -9.04
N ALA A 399 10.43 6.31 -9.92
CA ALA A 399 11.82 5.93 -10.15
C ALA A 399 12.72 6.45 -9.03
N TYR A 400 13.59 5.59 -8.55
CA TYR A 400 14.73 5.87 -7.68
C TYR A 400 16.04 5.57 -8.42
N ASP A 401 17.14 5.50 -7.72
CA ASP A 401 18.45 5.36 -8.36
C ASP A 401 18.57 4.06 -9.16
N ASP A 402 18.24 2.93 -8.58
CA ASP A 402 18.44 1.62 -9.18
C ASP A 402 17.20 0.70 -9.09
N TYR A 403 16.05 1.24 -8.70
CA TYR A 403 14.76 0.54 -8.67
C TYR A 403 13.59 1.50 -8.88
N CYS A 404 12.40 0.97 -9.06
CA CYS A 404 11.16 1.73 -9.08
C CYS A 404 10.22 1.27 -7.95
N LEU A 405 9.67 2.22 -7.20
CA LEU A 405 8.67 1.94 -6.17
C LEU A 405 7.27 1.91 -6.81
N VAL A 406 6.50 0.87 -6.53
CA VAL A 406 5.09 0.81 -6.92
C VAL A 406 4.28 1.75 -6.03
N ILE A 407 3.58 2.70 -6.63
CA ILE A 407 2.68 3.67 -5.98
C ILE A 407 1.22 3.21 -6.11
N VAL A 408 0.82 2.80 -7.32
CA VAL A 408 -0.49 2.21 -7.63
C VAL A 408 -0.26 1.02 -8.53
N MET A 409 -0.67 -0.17 -8.12
CA MET A 409 -0.42 -1.40 -8.88
C MET A 409 -1.39 -1.55 -10.04
N ALA A 410 -2.64 -1.20 -9.85
CA ALA A 410 -3.70 -1.40 -10.84
C ALA A 410 -4.60 -0.15 -10.93
N VAL A 411 -4.33 0.69 -11.90
CA VAL A 411 -5.08 1.94 -12.09
C VAL A 411 -6.42 1.67 -12.77
N ASP A 412 -7.53 1.90 -12.06
CA ASP A 412 -8.86 2.02 -12.69
C ASP A 412 -9.04 3.45 -13.23
N ALA A 413 -8.53 3.69 -14.42
CA ALA A 413 -8.63 4.99 -15.06
C ALA A 413 -10.04 5.18 -15.64
N LYS A 414 -10.92 5.80 -14.87
CA LYS A 414 -12.17 6.36 -15.42
C LYS A 414 -11.84 7.67 -16.12
N SER A 415 -11.57 7.58 -17.43
CA SER A 415 -11.41 8.76 -18.27
C SER A 415 -12.77 9.42 -18.51
N PRO A 416 -12.90 10.76 -18.46
CA PRO A 416 -14.08 11.46 -18.94
C PRO A 416 -14.23 11.38 -20.48
N ILE A 417 -13.21 10.92 -21.19
CA ILE A 417 -13.28 10.62 -22.62
C ILE A 417 -13.67 9.15 -22.73
N GLU A 418 -14.84 8.87 -23.25
CA GLU A 418 -15.29 7.54 -23.64
C GLU A 418 -14.30 6.96 -24.66
N TYR A 419 -13.23 6.34 -24.19
CA TYR A 419 -12.47 5.41 -25.02
C TYR A 419 -13.32 4.15 -25.15
N SER A 420 -14.01 4.07 -26.27
CA SER A 420 -14.85 2.95 -26.66
C SER A 420 -14.08 1.64 -26.94
N ASN A 421 -12.78 1.58 -26.66
CA ASN A 421 -11.96 0.38 -26.80
C ASN A 421 -11.00 0.18 -25.62
N PRO A 422 -11.01 -1.01 -25.02
CA PRO A 422 -10.01 -1.45 -24.03
C PRO A 422 -8.64 -1.67 -24.69
N PRO A 423 -7.66 -2.27 -24.08
CA PRO A 423 -6.21 -2.10 -24.13
C PRO A 423 -5.55 -1.85 -25.49
N ASP A 424 -6.24 -2.04 -26.60
CA ASP A 424 -5.72 -1.75 -27.95
C ASP A 424 -5.45 -0.25 -28.21
N ALA A 425 -6.10 0.65 -27.49
CA ALA A 425 -5.85 2.09 -27.60
C ALA A 425 -4.43 2.50 -27.12
N TYR A 426 -3.83 1.71 -26.25
CA TYR A 426 -2.45 1.92 -25.78
C TYR A 426 -1.40 1.30 -26.72
N LEU A 427 -1.82 0.48 -27.68
CA LEU A 427 -0.93 -0.22 -28.63
C LEU A 427 -0.38 0.69 -29.75
N GLY A 428 -0.94 1.89 -29.94
CA GLY A 428 -0.52 2.83 -30.97
C GLY A 428 0.81 3.55 -30.71
N VAL A 429 1.36 3.48 -29.51
CA VAL A 429 2.63 4.10 -29.15
C VAL A 429 3.72 3.01 -29.15
N THR A 430 4.44 2.89 -30.24
CA THR A 430 5.58 1.96 -30.40
C THR A 430 6.79 2.45 -29.61
N ARG A 431 6.75 2.38 -28.28
CA ARG A 431 7.95 2.48 -27.45
C ARG A 431 8.43 1.08 -27.10
N SER A 432 9.76 0.93 -26.99
CA SER A 432 10.39 -0.32 -26.62
C SER A 432 9.96 -0.76 -25.22
N GLU A 433 9.87 -2.06 -24.99
CA GLU A 433 9.70 -2.59 -23.64
C GLU A 433 11.01 -2.39 -22.86
N VAL A 434 10.88 -1.90 -21.64
CA VAL A 434 11.99 -1.73 -20.69
C VAL A 434 11.92 -2.77 -19.59
N ASN A 435 13.08 -3.21 -19.11
CA ASN A 435 13.16 -4.07 -17.94
C ASN A 435 13.00 -3.22 -16.69
N LEU A 436 12.10 -3.63 -15.81
CA LEU A 436 11.78 -2.92 -14.58
C LEU A 436 12.10 -3.78 -13.37
N LEU A 437 12.81 -3.21 -12.42
CA LEU A 437 12.92 -3.73 -11.07
C LEU A 437 12.00 -2.91 -10.17
N LEU A 438 10.90 -3.54 -9.74
CA LEU A 438 9.89 -2.91 -8.94
C LEU A 438 9.97 -3.40 -7.50
N VAL A 439 9.83 -2.46 -6.57
CA VAL A 439 9.61 -2.73 -5.14
C VAL A 439 8.18 -2.34 -4.80
N TRP A 440 7.40 -3.29 -4.32
CA TRP A 440 6.09 -3.00 -3.75
C TRP A 440 6.11 -3.22 -2.25
N ASP A 441 6.27 -2.14 -1.51
CA ASP A 441 6.36 -2.14 -0.05
C ASP A 441 4.99 -1.81 0.57
N TRP A 442 4.46 -2.75 1.35
CA TRP A 442 3.20 -2.60 2.08
C TRP A 442 3.37 -2.09 3.50
N ALA A 443 4.60 -1.97 3.96
CA ALA A 443 4.85 -1.35 5.25
C ALA A 443 4.30 0.08 5.25
N ALA A 444 3.63 0.46 6.33
CA ALA A 444 3.16 1.82 6.50
C ALA A 444 4.37 2.77 6.41
N SER A 445 4.39 3.60 5.39
CA SER A 445 5.43 4.62 5.26
C SER A 445 5.38 5.49 6.49
N HIS A 446 6.37 5.40 7.36
CA HIS A 446 6.53 6.35 8.43
C HIS A 446 6.75 7.70 7.78
N GLY A 447 5.81 8.60 7.95
CA GLY A 447 5.90 9.94 7.39
C GLY A 447 7.23 10.58 7.75
N ASN A 448 7.84 11.24 6.78
CA ASN A 448 8.93 12.22 6.97
C ASN A 448 10.25 11.77 7.61
N SER A 449 10.75 10.57 7.38
CA SER A 449 12.20 10.42 7.39
C SER A 449 12.70 10.80 5.99
N GLY A 450 13.34 11.96 5.86
CA GLY A 450 13.92 12.47 4.61
C GLY A 450 15.13 11.67 4.11
N THR A 451 15.25 10.42 4.49
CA THR A 451 16.22 9.46 3.96
C THR A 451 15.51 8.57 2.96
N GLU A 452 15.82 8.73 1.69
CA GLU A 452 15.45 7.79 0.64
C GLU A 452 15.93 6.40 1.03
N LYS A 453 15.03 5.42 1.06
CA LYS A 453 15.39 4.02 1.28
C LYS A 453 16.17 3.54 0.05
N THR A 454 17.30 2.92 0.27
CA THR A 454 18.03 2.21 -0.77
C THR A 454 17.42 0.84 -1.03
N LEU A 455 17.72 0.22 -2.17
CA LEU A 455 17.28 -1.15 -2.43
C LEU A 455 17.77 -2.12 -1.33
N SER A 456 18.98 -1.91 -0.79
CA SER A 456 19.52 -2.70 0.31
C SER A 456 18.69 -2.61 1.60
N ASP A 457 18.00 -1.49 1.86
CA ASP A 457 17.13 -1.33 3.03
C ASP A 457 15.89 -2.23 2.95
N PHE A 458 15.42 -2.54 1.73
CA PHE A 458 14.34 -3.49 1.51
C PHE A 458 14.80 -4.95 1.58
N LEU A 459 16.09 -5.20 1.35
CA LEU A 459 16.69 -6.53 1.30
C LEU A 459 17.36 -6.95 2.62
N GLN A 460 17.26 -6.16 3.70
CA GLN A 460 17.93 -6.40 4.98
C GLN A 460 17.73 -7.84 5.48
N GLY A 461 18.87 -8.54 5.67
CA GLY A 461 18.92 -9.88 6.26
C GLY A 461 18.76 -11.04 5.29
N GLN A 462 18.68 -10.81 3.99
CA GLN A 462 18.62 -11.85 2.97
C GLN A 462 19.96 -11.92 2.22
N ALA A 463 20.56 -13.08 2.20
CA ALA A 463 21.72 -13.39 1.38
C ALA A 463 21.28 -13.58 -0.10
N ILE A 464 20.71 -12.54 -0.69
CA ILE A 464 20.61 -12.47 -2.14
C ILE A 464 21.94 -11.82 -2.54
N ASP A 465 22.80 -12.65 -3.15
CA ASP A 465 24.08 -12.22 -3.70
C ASP A 465 23.82 -11.29 -4.91
N TYR A 466 23.38 -10.06 -4.60
CA TYR A 466 23.36 -8.98 -5.58
C TYR A 466 24.78 -8.44 -5.68
N ALA A 467 25.68 -9.28 -6.24
CA ALA A 467 27.06 -8.86 -6.55
C ALA A 467 27.02 -7.57 -7.39
N GLY A 468 28.02 -6.72 -7.21
CA GLY A 468 28.09 -5.37 -7.83
C GLY A 468 27.84 -5.30 -9.34
N SER A 469 27.90 -6.43 -10.07
CA SER A 469 27.52 -6.52 -11.49
C SER A 469 26.02 -6.32 -11.73
N GLU A 470 25.14 -6.62 -10.77
CA GLU A 470 23.71 -6.38 -10.93
C GLU A 470 23.30 -4.93 -10.63
N GLU A 471 24.06 -4.22 -9.79
CA GLU A 471 23.82 -2.79 -9.53
C GLU A 471 23.97 -1.98 -10.82
N GLY A 472 25.06 -2.18 -11.56
CA GLY A 472 25.29 -1.53 -12.84
C GLY A 472 24.19 -1.84 -13.87
N PHE A 473 23.73 -3.07 -13.94
CA PHE A 473 22.59 -3.45 -14.78
C PHE A 473 21.32 -2.69 -14.39
N ARG A 474 20.96 -2.64 -13.11
CA ARG A 474 19.75 -1.94 -12.63
C ARG A 474 19.80 -0.45 -12.92
N LEU A 475 20.93 0.21 -12.66
CA LEU A 475 21.14 1.63 -12.96
C LEU A 475 20.99 1.91 -14.47
N ARG A 476 21.49 1.02 -15.32
CA ARG A 476 21.32 1.12 -16.78
C ARG A 476 19.85 1.02 -17.18
N GLU A 477 19.08 0.08 -16.62
CA GLU A 477 17.65 -0.08 -16.92
C GLU A 477 16.84 1.16 -16.50
N VAL A 478 17.16 1.76 -15.34
CA VAL A 478 16.55 3.04 -14.92
C VAL A 478 16.97 4.18 -15.85
N GLY A 479 18.20 4.17 -16.33
CA GLY A 479 18.68 5.11 -17.36
C GLY A 479 17.87 5.02 -18.66
N LEU A 480 17.59 3.82 -19.14
CA LEU A 480 16.74 3.58 -20.31
C LEU A 480 15.31 4.08 -20.08
N LEU A 481 14.78 3.88 -18.89
CA LEU A 481 13.47 4.40 -18.51
C LEU A 481 13.40 5.93 -18.65
N PHE A 482 14.40 6.65 -18.13
CA PHE A 482 14.47 8.11 -18.27
C PHE A 482 14.69 8.55 -19.72
N LEU A 483 15.48 7.81 -20.48
CA LEU A 483 15.70 8.09 -21.90
C LEU A 483 14.39 7.97 -22.71
N ASP A 484 13.63 6.93 -22.46
CA ASP A 484 12.33 6.67 -23.09
C ASP A 484 11.30 7.76 -22.78
N MET A 485 11.41 8.40 -21.62
CA MET A 485 10.61 9.55 -21.21
C MET A 485 11.09 10.89 -21.78
N GLY A 486 12.19 10.92 -22.53
CA GLY A 486 12.81 12.15 -23.01
C GLY A 486 13.54 12.96 -21.92
N GLN A 487 13.81 12.35 -20.75
CA GLN A 487 14.52 12.99 -19.64
C GLN A 487 16.04 12.73 -19.76
N HIS A 488 16.63 13.24 -20.84
CA HIS A 488 18.01 12.91 -21.25
C HIS A 488 19.04 13.18 -20.17
N THR A 489 18.92 14.27 -19.41
CA THR A 489 19.87 14.59 -18.32
C THR A 489 19.86 13.55 -17.21
N MET A 490 18.67 13.07 -16.81
CA MET A 490 18.54 12.01 -15.81
C MET A 490 19.07 10.68 -16.35
N ALA A 491 18.76 10.35 -17.60
CA ALA A 491 19.27 9.16 -18.28
C ALA A 491 20.81 9.15 -18.30
N ILE A 492 21.45 10.25 -18.69
CA ILE A 492 22.90 10.43 -18.70
C ILE A 492 23.48 10.17 -17.31
N SER A 493 22.91 10.76 -16.26
CA SER A 493 23.36 10.54 -14.88
C SER A 493 23.31 9.06 -14.49
N ARG A 494 22.24 8.35 -14.83
CA ARG A 494 22.10 6.92 -14.50
C ARG A 494 23.07 6.03 -15.28
N PHE A 495 23.32 6.32 -16.54
CA PHE A 495 24.31 5.57 -17.32
C PHE A 495 25.72 5.74 -16.78
N TYR A 496 26.12 6.94 -16.34
CA TYR A 496 27.38 7.13 -15.64
C TYR A 496 27.46 6.32 -14.34
N SER A 497 26.41 6.36 -13.52
CA SER A 497 26.35 5.57 -12.29
C SER A 497 26.45 4.07 -12.57
N ALA A 498 25.85 3.59 -13.68
CA ALA A 498 25.94 2.20 -14.11
C ALA A 498 27.38 1.81 -14.48
N ILE A 499 28.07 2.66 -15.24
CA ILE A 499 29.47 2.45 -15.62
C ILE A 499 30.36 2.40 -14.37
N ALA A 500 30.18 3.32 -13.43
CA ALA A 500 30.93 3.33 -12.17
C ALA A 500 30.68 2.10 -11.29
N ALA A 501 29.43 1.60 -11.25
CA ALA A 501 29.13 0.38 -10.52
C ALA A 501 29.85 -0.85 -11.12
N HIS A 502 29.94 -0.93 -12.45
CA HIS A 502 30.71 -1.96 -13.13
C HIS A 502 32.21 -1.82 -12.91
N GLU A 503 32.72 -0.62 -12.88
CA GLU A 503 34.13 -0.33 -12.57
C GLU A 503 34.48 -0.78 -11.16
N LYS A 504 33.69 -0.38 -10.15
CA LYS A 504 33.86 -0.80 -8.75
C LYS A 504 33.90 -2.30 -8.60
N ALA A 505 33.17 -3.02 -9.46
CA ALA A 505 33.19 -4.47 -9.52
C ALA A 505 34.35 -5.06 -10.35
N SER A 506 35.27 -4.22 -10.87
CA SER A 506 36.34 -4.61 -11.79
C SER A 506 35.83 -5.34 -13.06
N LYS A 507 34.71 -4.89 -13.62
CA LYS A 507 34.00 -5.51 -14.75
C LYS A 507 33.69 -4.50 -15.88
N LEU A 508 34.55 -3.50 -16.11
CA LEU A 508 34.32 -2.52 -17.17
C LEU A 508 34.27 -3.09 -18.59
N ASN A 509 34.87 -4.25 -18.80
CA ASN A 509 34.83 -4.96 -20.08
C ASN A 509 33.66 -5.94 -20.21
N CYS A 510 32.74 -5.98 -19.25
CA CYS A 510 31.55 -6.81 -19.36
C CYS A 510 30.54 -6.19 -20.35
N ALA A 511 29.68 -7.04 -20.90
CA ALA A 511 28.69 -6.63 -21.90
C ALA A 511 27.76 -5.51 -21.38
N ASP A 512 27.39 -5.53 -20.10
CA ASP A 512 26.49 -4.53 -19.51
C ASP A 512 27.13 -3.16 -19.36
N ALA A 513 28.42 -3.09 -19.01
CA ALA A 513 29.17 -1.83 -18.97
C ALA A 513 29.28 -1.20 -20.36
N LEU A 514 29.59 -2.01 -21.37
CA LEU A 514 29.66 -1.56 -22.77
C LEU A 514 28.30 -1.09 -23.28
N LEU A 515 27.22 -1.79 -22.94
CA LEU A 515 25.86 -1.36 -23.27
C LEU A 515 25.49 -0.04 -22.55
N ALA A 516 25.91 0.15 -21.30
CA ALA A 516 25.69 1.42 -20.60
C ALA A 516 26.41 2.59 -21.30
N MET A 517 27.62 2.37 -21.83
CA MET A 517 28.33 3.36 -22.62
C MET A 517 27.64 3.65 -23.96
N ASP A 518 27.14 2.63 -24.65
CA ASP A 518 26.40 2.81 -25.91
C ASP A 518 25.09 3.58 -25.68
N HIS A 519 24.37 3.30 -24.58
CA HIS A 519 23.17 4.05 -24.20
C HIS A 519 23.48 5.49 -23.76
N LEU A 520 24.62 5.73 -23.13
CA LEU A 520 25.08 7.06 -22.77
C LEU A 520 25.34 7.91 -24.04
N ILE A 521 25.97 7.33 -25.06
CA ILE A 521 26.15 7.96 -26.36
C ILE A 521 24.81 8.30 -27.01
N TRP A 522 23.86 7.36 -26.93
CA TRP A 522 22.51 7.61 -27.45
C TRP A 522 21.81 8.76 -26.73
N ALA A 523 21.88 8.79 -25.38
CA ALA A 523 21.29 9.84 -24.57
C ALA A 523 21.87 11.24 -24.90
N TYR A 524 23.17 11.32 -25.15
CA TYR A 524 23.78 12.57 -25.62
C TYR A 524 23.31 13.00 -27.00
N ARG A 525 23.16 12.07 -27.95
CA ARG A 525 22.60 12.35 -29.28
C ARG A 525 21.17 12.88 -29.24
N GLU A 526 20.34 12.28 -28.43
CA GLU A 526 18.95 12.71 -28.25
C GLU A 526 18.85 14.07 -27.55
N ARG A 527 19.74 14.35 -26.57
CA ARG A 527 19.78 15.64 -25.89
C ARG A 527 20.19 16.77 -26.84
N ASN A 528 21.14 16.51 -27.72
CA ASN A 528 21.66 17.41 -28.77
C ASN A 528 22.03 18.81 -28.28
N GLU A 529 22.74 18.90 -27.14
CA GLU A 529 23.29 20.15 -26.62
C GLU A 529 24.63 20.50 -27.29
N PRO A 530 25.00 21.81 -27.37
CA PRO A 530 26.32 22.22 -27.83
C PRO A 530 27.41 21.49 -27.04
N ARG A 531 28.28 20.72 -27.71
CA ARG A 531 29.37 19.91 -27.17
C ARG A 531 29.05 18.45 -26.81
N ASP A 532 27.83 17.98 -26.98
CA ASP A 532 27.54 16.57 -26.82
C ASP A 532 28.33 15.71 -27.81
N ASP A 533 28.61 16.20 -29.00
CA ASP A 533 29.49 15.54 -29.98
C ASP A 533 30.86 15.18 -29.39
N LYS A 534 31.48 16.10 -28.62
CA LYS A 534 32.78 15.84 -27.98
C LYS A 534 32.68 14.83 -26.84
N ARG A 535 31.57 14.87 -26.10
CA ARG A 535 31.29 13.88 -25.03
C ARG A 535 31.05 12.49 -25.62
N ILE A 536 30.34 12.42 -26.75
CA ILE A 536 30.15 11.20 -27.52
C ILE A 536 31.48 10.59 -27.95
N GLU A 537 32.37 11.40 -28.53
CA GLU A 537 33.72 10.96 -28.90
C GLU A 537 34.48 10.36 -27.72
N ALA A 538 34.44 11.03 -26.55
CA ALA A 538 35.13 10.58 -25.35
C ALA A 538 34.57 9.27 -24.80
N VAL A 539 33.23 9.10 -24.77
CA VAL A 539 32.58 7.84 -24.32
C VAL A 539 32.86 6.71 -25.31
N GLN A 540 32.93 6.99 -26.62
CA GLN A 540 33.32 6.00 -27.62
C GLN A 540 34.78 5.52 -27.44
N GLU A 541 35.68 6.42 -27.10
CA GLU A 541 37.07 6.09 -26.77
C GLU A 541 37.12 5.20 -25.52
N LEU A 542 36.37 5.54 -24.48
CA LEU A 542 36.24 4.73 -23.26
C LEU A 542 35.73 3.33 -23.56
N ALA A 543 34.66 3.20 -24.37
CA ALA A 543 34.11 1.94 -24.79
C ALA A 543 35.11 1.08 -25.59
N ASN A 544 35.93 1.68 -26.40
CA ASN A 544 36.99 1.01 -27.17
C ASN A 544 38.09 0.45 -26.25
N ILE A 545 38.43 1.18 -25.19
CA ILE A 545 39.38 0.69 -24.15
C ILE A 545 38.75 -0.53 -23.43
N GLY A 546 37.48 -0.46 -23.02
CA GLY A 546 36.77 -1.58 -22.40
C GLY A 546 36.65 -2.82 -23.30
N ARG A 547 36.64 -2.65 -24.61
CA ARG A 547 36.64 -3.75 -25.59
C ARG A 547 38.04 -4.36 -25.84
N GLY A 548 39.06 -3.89 -25.13
CA GLY A 548 40.44 -4.39 -25.28
C GLY A 548 41.15 -3.91 -26.55
N SER A 549 40.70 -2.81 -27.15
CA SER A 549 41.30 -2.23 -28.36
C SER A 549 42.59 -1.48 -28.10
N TYR A 550 42.95 -1.23 -26.84
CA TYR A 550 44.15 -0.48 -26.42
C TYR A 550 44.84 -1.17 -25.26
N ASP A 551 46.06 -1.59 -25.44
CA ASP A 551 46.90 -2.22 -24.40
C ASP A 551 47.47 -1.25 -23.36
N ASN A 552 47.40 0.04 -23.55
CA ASN A 552 47.64 1.15 -22.61
C ASN A 552 47.35 2.48 -23.34
N ALA A 553 46.55 3.35 -22.75
CA ALA A 553 46.30 4.68 -23.36
C ALA A 553 47.56 5.54 -23.36
N ALA A 554 47.98 5.99 -24.54
CA ALA A 554 49.12 6.89 -24.65
C ALA A 554 48.78 8.23 -23.97
N GLU A 555 49.82 8.90 -23.37
CA GLU A 555 49.67 10.18 -22.66
C GLU A 555 48.86 11.23 -23.44
N GLY A 556 49.04 11.30 -24.76
CA GLY A 556 48.28 12.20 -25.62
C GLY A 556 46.78 11.95 -25.67
N GLN A 557 46.34 10.70 -25.49
CA GLN A 557 44.91 10.34 -25.39
C GLN A 557 44.35 10.77 -24.05
N ILE A 558 45.08 10.57 -22.96
CA ILE A 558 44.69 10.97 -21.61
C ILE A 558 44.55 12.50 -21.51
N ILE A 559 45.48 13.25 -22.09
CA ILE A 559 45.42 14.71 -22.20
C ILE A 559 44.17 15.16 -22.95
N ARG A 560 43.85 14.51 -24.07
CA ARG A 560 42.65 14.81 -24.84
C ARG A 560 41.36 14.50 -24.03
N LEU A 561 41.30 13.37 -23.37
CA LEU A 561 40.15 12.99 -22.52
C LEU A 561 39.98 13.96 -21.34
N ALA A 562 41.04 14.34 -20.66
CA ALA A 562 41.03 15.32 -19.59
C ALA A 562 40.49 16.69 -20.00
N SER A 563 40.66 17.08 -21.28
CA SER A 563 40.14 18.34 -21.81
C SER A 563 38.66 18.32 -22.20
N ILE A 564 38.03 17.13 -22.27
CA ILE A 564 36.68 16.93 -22.83
C ILE A 564 35.73 16.34 -21.81
N LEU A 565 36.18 15.35 -21.02
CA LEU A 565 35.36 14.64 -20.05
C LEU A 565 34.97 15.55 -18.87
N ASP A 566 33.79 15.37 -18.33
CA ASP A 566 33.44 15.93 -17.03
C ASP A 566 34.22 15.21 -15.91
N THR A 567 34.17 15.77 -14.70
CA THR A 567 34.92 15.26 -13.54
C THR A 567 34.66 13.79 -13.30
N TYR A 568 33.40 13.38 -13.43
CA TYR A 568 32.97 12.03 -13.15
C TYR A 568 33.44 11.02 -14.21
N ALA A 569 33.28 11.35 -15.49
CA ALA A 569 33.74 10.50 -16.59
C ALA A 569 35.28 10.38 -16.59
N MET A 570 36.00 11.44 -16.21
CA MET A 570 37.47 11.40 -16.07
C MET A 570 37.89 10.54 -14.86
N GLU A 571 37.17 10.60 -13.76
CA GLU A 571 37.41 9.74 -12.60
C GLU A 571 37.23 8.25 -12.95
N VAL A 572 36.14 7.90 -13.64
CA VAL A 572 35.90 6.55 -14.14
C VAL A 572 37.02 6.08 -15.06
N PHE A 573 37.44 6.95 -15.97
CA PHE A 573 38.55 6.64 -16.89
C PHE A 573 39.88 6.40 -16.15
N LEU A 574 40.27 7.29 -15.21
CA LEU A 574 41.50 7.14 -14.45
C LEU A 574 41.53 5.89 -13.59
N ARG A 575 40.41 5.54 -12.96
CA ARG A 575 40.28 4.30 -12.19
C ARG A 575 40.39 3.06 -13.07
N ALA A 576 39.78 3.09 -14.27
CA ALA A 576 39.85 1.95 -15.21
C ALA A 576 41.27 1.65 -15.69
N GLN A 577 42.14 2.66 -15.75
CA GLN A 577 43.55 2.50 -16.13
C GLN A 577 44.43 2.04 -14.95
N GLY A 578 43.93 2.09 -13.71
CA GLY A 578 44.68 1.67 -12.51
C GLY A 578 45.98 2.45 -12.27
N ASP A 579 46.95 1.77 -11.64
CA ASP A 579 48.28 2.36 -11.32
C ASP A 579 49.17 2.58 -12.56
N HIS A 580 48.67 2.37 -13.77
CA HIS A 580 49.43 2.50 -15.02
C HIS A 580 49.40 3.91 -15.60
N VAL A 581 48.62 4.83 -15.04
CA VAL A 581 48.56 6.25 -15.49
C VAL A 581 49.37 7.13 -14.56
N GLU A 582 50.50 7.62 -15.05
CA GLU A 582 51.24 8.67 -14.38
C GLU A 582 50.61 10.04 -14.70
N ILE A 583 50.07 10.73 -13.68
CA ILE A 583 49.41 12.04 -13.86
C ILE A 583 50.51 13.06 -14.11
N THR A 584 50.73 13.43 -15.39
CA THR A 584 51.71 14.41 -15.81
C THR A 584 51.19 15.85 -15.70
N GLU A 585 52.08 16.85 -15.70
CA GLU A 585 51.72 18.26 -15.69
C GLU A 585 50.82 18.62 -16.89
N ASN A 586 51.00 17.99 -18.03
CA ASN A 586 50.19 18.19 -19.23
C ASN A 586 48.73 17.73 -19.05
N ILE A 587 48.52 16.62 -18.33
CA ILE A 587 47.19 16.12 -18.00
C ILE A 587 46.48 17.09 -17.05
N LEU A 588 47.20 17.62 -16.05
CA LEU A 588 46.68 18.62 -15.12
C LEU A 588 46.31 19.93 -15.82
N VAL A 589 47.16 20.40 -16.77
CA VAL A 589 46.88 21.61 -17.58
C VAL A 589 45.66 21.39 -18.48
N ALA A 590 45.52 20.22 -19.08
CA ALA A 590 44.35 19.88 -19.89
C ALA A 590 43.05 19.82 -19.06
N ALA A 591 43.10 19.23 -17.89
CA ALA A 591 41.97 19.20 -16.94
C ALA A 591 41.62 20.60 -16.44
N ALA A 592 42.63 21.45 -16.11
CA ALA A 592 42.40 22.83 -15.69
C ALA A 592 41.83 23.73 -16.80
N SER A 593 42.11 23.40 -18.05
CA SER A 593 41.55 24.10 -19.21
C SER A 593 40.14 23.65 -19.55
N ASN A 594 39.67 22.57 -18.94
CA ASN A 594 38.34 22.09 -19.10
C ASN A 594 37.34 23.02 -18.39
N ILE A 595 36.61 23.80 -19.15
CA ILE A 595 35.72 24.88 -18.67
C ILE A 595 34.58 24.37 -17.79
N TYR A 596 34.29 23.06 -17.80
CA TYR A 596 33.20 22.47 -17.02
C TYR A 596 33.58 22.04 -15.61
N CYS A 597 34.81 21.66 -15.38
CA CYS A 597 35.23 20.98 -14.16
C CYS A 597 36.56 21.50 -13.58
N GLY A 598 37.14 22.52 -14.17
CA GLY A 598 38.49 22.96 -13.80
C GLY A 598 38.70 23.34 -12.34
N LYS A 599 37.61 23.60 -11.57
CA LYS A 599 37.68 23.87 -10.14
C LYS A 599 37.45 22.61 -9.29
N ASP A 600 36.65 21.64 -9.77
CA ASP A 600 36.24 20.48 -9.00
C ASP A 600 37.17 19.27 -9.17
N MET A 601 37.94 19.22 -10.28
CA MET A 601 38.92 18.16 -10.51
C MET A 601 40.15 18.20 -9.57
N PHE A 602 40.33 19.29 -8.84
CA PHE A 602 41.48 19.47 -7.91
C PHE A 602 41.05 19.39 -6.44
N SER A 603 39.82 18.97 -6.13
CA SER A 603 39.42 18.66 -4.76
C SER A 603 39.99 17.29 -4.38
N PRO A 604 40.62 17.15 -3.19
CA PRO A 604 41.30 15.94 -2.76
C PRO A 604 40.35 14.77 -2.53
#